data_7dc65380b4fca03cce7a86aaa4bb25f1
#
_entry.id   7dc65380b4fca03cce7a86aaa4bb25f1
#
_cell.length_a   1.000
_cell.length_b   1.000
_cell.length_c   1.000
_cell.angle_alpha   90.00
_cell.angle_beta   90.00
_cell.angle_gamma   90.00
#
_symmetry.space_group_name_H-M   'P 1'
#
loop_
_entity.id
_entity.type
_entity.pdbx_description
1 polymer ?
#
loop_
_entity_poly.entity_id
_entity_poly.type
_entity_poly.pdbx_seq_one_letter_code
_entity_poly.pdbx_strand_id
1 'polypeptide(L)'
;MKQKERGRISLVIWILAGLIVVLGSATAAYAAHFRSHALPGVTILGESVTGQSRDAIVKSVSDRAAEVTVNVNLDGKTSKYSLDELGIKVDAEATADAAFSNNHHFGSQMQALYTDRDVPIVIVADDSVANAVVDQLIAETGVPAHDAAVTLAEDGRFTVTPAQAGRSVDASTVVKAATTAAETLTPTTVELVTAEVQPVISTEQAQSVADAANALVALDINISGRLDSHAPSAVQKANWVSIPVSEAGLAQPVLNDAAITEWVTSAGQATELDAVNGVRNVNSNGTVVSTAKEGTKGYKVNNAATIAEAVVAALHAGQPYTGTFTYDTVEPTYETRVIAAGTENLVYQAAPGEKWIDLNLGNNTVTAYQGATVAMGPAYIVPGMPGMETPTGTFHVYLKYASQTMRGTNLDGTTYVAPDIPWVTYFTGSIAFHGAPWRDSFGWSGPGGSHGCVNMTLEGSKFIYDWAPMGTVVVSHY
;
A
#
# COMPACT_ATOMS: atom_id res chain seq x y z
N MET A 1 102.35 -49.74 60.02
CA MET A 1 101.45 -49.65 58.86
C MET A 1 100.26 -48.70 59.02
N LYS A 2 99.89 -48.18 60.15
CA LYS A 2 98.68 -47.31 60.35
C LYS A 2 98.83 -45.80 60.04
N GLN A 3 100.03 -45.28 59.79
CA GLN A 3 100.20 -43.83 59.50
C GLN A 3 100.14 -43.46 58.00
N LYS A 4 100.35 -44.40 57.08
CA LYS A 4 100.32 -44.17 55.61
C LYS A 4 98.90 -44.21 55.03
N GLU A 5 97.92 -44.85 55.69
CA GLU A 5 96.54 -44.88 55.25
C GLU A 5 95.79 -43.63 55.61
N ARG A 6 96.06 -42.93 56.76
CA ARG A 6 95.42 -41.68 57.12
C ARG A 6 95.75 -40.53 56.16
N GLY A 7 96.94 -40.48 55.61
CA GLY A 7 97.32 -39.46 54.64
C GLY A 7 96.64 -39.63 53.30
N ARG A 8 96.39 -40.87 52.86
CA ARG A 8 95.66 -41.16 51.57
C ARG A 8 94.17 -40.89 51.70
N ILE A 9 93.56 -41.19 52.82
CA ILE A 9 92.13 -40.89 53.10
C ILE A 9 91.91 -39.37 53.16
N SER A 10 92.83 -38.64 53.85
CA SER A 10 92.76 -37.16 53.90
C SER A 10 92.90 -36.52 52.51
N LEU A 11 93.86 -37.04 51.67
CA LEU A 11 94.03 -36.54 50.33
C LEU A 11 92.79 -36.76 49.41
N VAL A 12 92.18 -37.98 49.54
CA VAL A 12 90.97 -38.34 48.82
C VAL A 12 89.77 -37.44 49.27
N ILE A 13 89.68 -37.19 50.59
CA ILE A 13 88.64 -36.26 51.13
C ILE A 13 88.82 -34.84 50.59
N TRP A 14 90.08 -34.34 50.56
CA TRP A 14 90.32 -32.98 49.98
C TRP A 14 90.13 -32.94 48.47
N ILE A 15 90.42 -33.98 47.73
CA ILE A 15 90.14 -34.09 46.30
C ILE A 15 88.65 -34.18 46.09
N LEU A 16 87.91 -34.99 46.87
CA LEU A 16 86.47 -35.05 46.81
C LEU A 16 85.81 -33.70 47.23
N ALA A 17 86.28 -33.03 48.29
CA ALA A 17 85.83 -31.73 48.72
C ALA A 17 86.14 -30.67 47.64
N GLY A 18 87.35 -30.71 47.05
CA GLY A 18 87.68 -29.83 45.92
C GLY A 18 86.78 -30.07 44.70
N LEU A 19 86.51 -31.35 44.40
CA LEU A 19 85.62 -31.71 43.29
C LEU A 19 84.17 -31.24 43.54
N ILE A 20 83.72 -31.39 44.82
CA ILE A 20 82.36 -30.86 45.20
C ILE A 20 82.26 -29.31 45.09
N VAL A 21 83.33 -28.59 45.50
CA VAL A 21 83.40 -27.15 45.37
C VAL A 21 83.45 -26.74 43.90
N VAL A 22 84.24 -27.43 43.07
CA VAL A 22 84.27 -27.12 41.62
C VAL A 22 82.97 -27.48 40.95
N LEU A 23 82.34 -28.61 41.25
CA LEU A 23 81.03 -28.98 40.74
C LEU A 23 79.93 -28.02 41.25
N GLY A 24 79.99 -27.64 42.55
CA GLY A 24 79.02 -26.69 43.14
C GLY A 24 79.14 -25.29 42.53
N SER A 25 80.39 -24.82 42.29
CA SER A 25 80.61 -23.52 41.64
C SER A 25 80.23 -23.55 40.15
N ALA A 26 80.52 -24.66 39.47
CA ALA A 26 80.09 -24.80 38.05
C ALA A 26 78.60 -24.88 37.90
N THR A 27 77.89 -25.59 38.80
CA THR A 27 76.41 -25.66 38.80
C THR A 27 75.76 -24.32 39.19
N ALA A 28 76.38 -23.56 40.12
CA ALA A 28 75.92 -22.23 40.47
C ALA A 28 76.12 -21.22 39.30
N ALA A 29 77.26 -21.28 38.64
CA ALA A 29 77.55 -20.47 37.47
C ALA A 29 76.56 -20.78 36.27
N TYR A 30 76.32 -22.08 36.06
CA TYR A 30 75.33 -22.55 35.10
C TYR A 30 73.91 -22.02 35.42
N ALA A 31 73.50 -22.23 36.67
CA ALA A 31 72.16 -21.76 37.09
C ALA A 31 72.02 -20.24 37.01
N ALA A 32 73.08 -19.48 37.29
CA ALA A 32 73.09 -18.02 37.18
C ALA A 32 73.02 -17.54 35.73
N HIS A 33 73.77 -18.20 34.82
CA HIS A 33 73.80 -17.88 33.39
C HIS A 33 72.41 -18.11 32.76
N PHE A 34 71.81 -19.24 33.02
CA PHE A 34 70.54 -19.62 32.42
C PHE A 34 69.33 -19.04 33.13
N ARG A 35 69.46 -18.11 34.09
CA ARG A 35 68.40 -17.31 34.59
C ARG A 35 67.92 -16.27 33.54
N SER A 36 68.85 -15.76 32.73
CA SER A 36 68.63 -14.72 31.70
C SER A 36 68.83 -15.18 30.27
N HIS A 37 69.17 -16.46 30.08
CA HIS A 37 69.39 -17.10 28.79
C HIS A 37 68.57 -18.38 28.68
N ALA A 38 68.10 -18.72 27.50
CA ALA A 38 67.32 -19.94 27.25
C ALA A 38 68.08 -21.17 27.57
N LEU A 39 67.42 -22.15 28.23
CA LEU A 39 68.01 -23.41 28.69
C LEU A 39 68.46 -24.26 27.50
N PRO A 40 69.44 -25.14 27.71
CA PRO A 40 69.81 -26.21 26.76
C PRO A 40 68.54 -27.04 26.40
N GLY A 41 68.50 -27.53 25.18
CA GLY A 41 67.33 -28.31 24.68
C GLY A 41 66.05 -27.56 24.44
N VAL A 42 66.02 -26.23 24.67
CA VAL A 42 64.86 -25.43 24.27
C VAL A 42 64.93 -25.11 22.79
N THR A 43 63.90 -25.47 22.09
CA THR A 43 63.72 -25.17 20.68
C THR A 43 62.45 -24.39 20.47
N ILE A 44 62.37 -23.56 19.40
CA ILE A 44 61.19 -22.90 18.87
C ILE A 44 61.09 -23.30 17.41
N LEU A 45 60.00 -23.92 16.99
CA LEU A 45 59.85 -24.51 15.65
C LEU A 45 61.04 -25.44 15.27
N GLY A 46 61.54 -26.24 16.21
CA GLY A 46 62.68 -27.18 16.04
C GLY A 46 64.04 -26.51 15.97
N GLU A 47 64.14 -25.15 15.98
CA GLU A 47 65.41 -24.43 16.00
C GLU A 47 65.85 -24.16 17.44
N SER A 48 67.14 -24.50 17.75
CA SER A 48 67.66 -24.31 19.09
C SER A 48 67.83 -22.81 19.43
N VAL A 49 67.26 -22.42 20.56
CA VAL A 49 67.38 -21.05 21.10
C VAL A 49 68.32 -21.06 22.34
N THR A 50 68.99 -22.14 22.57
CA THR A 50 69.90 -22.33 23.72
C THR A 50 70.89 -21.17 23.85
N GLY A 51 70.95 -20.55 25.05
CA GLY A 51 71.88 -19.46 25.34
C GLY A 51 71.49 -18.09 24.74
N GLN A 52 70.35 -17.98 24.07
CA GLN A 52 69.81 -16.69 23.60
C GLN A 52 69.17 -15.96 24.77
N SER A 53 69.27 -14.62 24.74
CA SER A 53 68.53 -13.77 25.65
C SER A 53 67.04 -13.69 25.23
N ARG A 54 66.17 -13.26 26.18
CA ARG A 54 64.74 -13.05 25.90
C ARG A 54 64.54 -12.11 24.73
N ASP A 55 65.22 -10.95 24.73
CA ASP A 55 65.10 -9.94 23.67
C ASP A 55 65.54 -10.44 22.31
N ALA A 56 66.60 -11.33 22.27
CA ALA A 56 67.06 -11.95 21.04
C ALA A 56 65.98 -12.89 20.45
N ILE A 57 65.30 -13.67 21.35
CA ILE A 57 64.19 -14.54 20.93
C ILE A 57 63.00 -13.71 20.45
N VAL A 58 62.60 -12.68 21.22
CA VAL A 58 61.50 -11.78 20.82
C VAL A 58 61.78 -11.18 19.43
N LYS A 59 63.00 -10.66 19.24
CA LYS A 59 63.39 -10.09 17.96
C LYS A 59 63.38 -11.12 16.82
N SER A 60 63.93 -12.30 17.05
CA SER A 60 63.96 -13.38 16.04
C SER A 60 62.56 -13.84 15.63
N VAL A 61 61.63 -14.01 16.62
CA VAL A 61 60.27 -14.43 16.36
C VAL A 61 59.49 -13.29 15.63
N SER A 62 59.69 -12.04 16.08
CA SER A 62 59.05 -10.89 15.45
C SER A 62 59.51 -10.66 14.01
N ASP A 63 60.80 -10.71 13.77
CA ASP A 63 61.40 -10.54 12.44
C ASP A 63 60.87 -11.64 11.47
N ARG A 64 60.85 -12.89 11.92
CA ARG A 64 60.29 -13.98 11.11
C ARG A 64 58.79 -13.86 10.88
N ALA A 65 58.04 -13.47 11.92
CA ALA A 65 56.59 -13.24 11.78
C ALA A 65 56.25 -12.14 10.76
N ALA A 66 57.06 -11.09 10.72
CA ALA A 66 56.88 -9.99 9.75
C ALA A 66 57.09 -10.41 8.29
N GLU A 67 57.84 -11.47 8.06
CA GLU A 67 58.10 -12.03 6.72
C GLU A 67 57.02 -13.03 6.27
N VAL A 68 56.19 -13.51 7.21
CA VAL A 68 55.10 -14.45 6.89
C VAL A 68 54.02 -13.75 6.06
N THR A 69 53.67 -14.40 4.98
CA THR A 69 52.58 -13.96 4.11
C THR A 69 51.68 -15.12 3.76
N VAL A 70 50.39 -14.79 3.61
CA VAL A 70 49.37 -15.71 3.12
C VAL A 70 48.96 -15.26 1.72
N ASN A 71 49.22 -16.08 0.73
CA ASN A 71 48.78 -15.84 -0.63
C ASN A 71 47.39 -16.47 -0.80
N VAL A 72 46.41 -15.66 -1.07
CA VAL A 72 45.04 -16.10 -1.33
C VAL A 72 44.80 -16.09 -2.83
N ASN A 73 44.59 -17.27 -3.40
CA ASN A 73 44.29 -17.43 -4.81
C ASN A 73 42.77 -17.67 -4.97
N LEU A 74 42.08 -16.75 -5.67
CA LEU A 74 40.67 -16.84 -6.00
C LEU A 74 40.48 -16.69 -7.51
N ASP A 75 39.95 -17.71 -8.15
CA ASP A 75 39.70 -17.75 -9.60
C ASP A 75 40.93 -17.33 -10.45
N GLY A 76 42.14 -17.73 -10.01
CA GLY A 76 43.39 -17.42 -10.69
C GLY A 76 44.00 -16.05 -10.40
N LYS A 77 43.35 -15.22 -9.58
CA LYS A 77 43.91 -13.96 -9.07
C LYS A 77 44.49 -14.19 -7.68
N THR A 78 45.81 -13.97 -7.53
CA THR A 78 46.49 -14.07 -6.26
C THR A 78 46.59 -12.74 -5.56
N SER A 79 46.11 -12.67 -4.33
CA SER A 79 46.25 -11.53 -3.43
C SER A 79 47.15 -11.94 -2.26
N LYS A 80 48.08 -11.07 -1.87
CA LYS A 80 49.08 -11.35 -0.80
C LYS A 80 48.69 -10.52 0.43
N TYR A 81 48.59 -11.20 1.56
CA TYR A 81 48.27 -10.60 2.86
C TYR A 81 49.36 -10.90 3.87
N SER A 82 49.65 -9.95 4.77
CA SER A 82 50.40 -10.18 6.02
C SER A 82 49.48 -10.84 7.06
N LEU A 83 50.09 -11.38 8.12
CA LEU A 83 49.30 -11.95 9.24
C LEU A 83 48.42 -10.88 9.91
N ASP A 84 48.94 -9.67 10.12
CA ASP A 84 48.20 -8.54 10.72
C ASP A 84 46.98 -8.16 9.90
N GLU A 85 47.07 -8.12 8.58
CA GLU A 85 45.93 -7.83 7.68
C GLU A 85 44.84 -8.90 7.77
N LEU A 86 45.19 -10.12 8.19
CA LEU A 86 44.26 -11.23 8.44
C LEU A 86 43.86 -11.36 9.92
N GLY A 87 44.18 -10.36 10.76
CA GLY A 87 43.82 -10.35 12.18
C GLY A 87 44.60 -11.33 13.06
N ILE A 88 45.72 -11.87 12.57
CA ILE A 88 46.56 -12.80 13.33
C ILE A 88 47.81 -12.10 13.77
N LYS A 89 48.02 -12.06 15.08
CA LYS A 89 49.24 -11.52 15.71
C LYS A 89 50.05 -12.60 16.35
N VAL A 90 51.33 -12.66 16.00
CA VAL A 90 52.29 -13.50 16.71
C VAL A 90 52.75 -12.75 17.97
N ASP A 91 52.48 -13.33 19.15
CA ASP A 91 52.93 -12.78 20.43
C ASP A 91 54.34 -13.29 20.72
N ALA A 92 55.34 -12.56 20.20
CA ALA A 92 56.73 -12.89 20.37
C ALA A 92 57.16 -12.77 21.84
N GLU A 93 56.59 -11.85 22.61
CA GLU A 93 56.85 -11.69 24.03
C GLU A 93 56.37 -12.90 24.82
N ALA A 94 55.10 -13.34 24.63
CA ALA A 94 54.53 -14.50 25.25
C ALA A 94 55.24 -15.80 24.81
N THR A 95 55.68 -15.88 23.55
CA THR A 95 56.48 -17.00 23.04
C THR A 95 57.83 -17.10 23.77
N ALA A 96 58.54 -15.94 23.89
CA ALA A 96 59.78 -15.89 24.66
C ALA A 96 59.58 -16.22 26.14
N ASP A 97 58.51 -15.68 26.76
CA ASP A 97 58.16 -16.00 28.15
C ASP A 97 57.90 -17.49 28.36
N ALA A 98 57.24 -18.15 27.39
CA ALA A 98 57.09 -19.59 27.40
C ALA A 98 58.44 -20.33 27.33
N ALA A 99 59.39 -19.85 26.52
CA ALA A 99 60.74 -20.42 26.46
C ALA A 99 61.46 -20.31 27.79
N PHE A 100 61.24 -19.23 28.54
CA PHE A 100 61.88 -18.98 29.84
C PHE A 100 61.11 -19.53 31.07
N SER A 101 59.94 -20.12 30.88
CA SER A 101 59.05 -20.55 31.96
C SER A 101 59.70 -21.46 33.00
N ASN A 102 60.72 -22.25 32.61
CA ASN A 102 61.43 -23.19 33.43
C ASN A 102 62.77 -22.67 33.99
N ASN A 103 63.20 -21.47 33.65
CA ASN A 103 64.52 -20.91 33.96
C ASN A 103 64.77 -20.61 35.47
N HIS A 104 63.69 -20.44 36.24
CA HIS A 104 63.76 -20.08 37.67
C HIS A 104 63.81 -21.25 38.61
N HIS A 105 63.67 -22.50 38.14
CA HIS A 105 63.64 -23.71 38.94
C HIS A 105 64.87 -24.51 38.67
N PHE A 106 65.74 -24.71 39.68
CA PHE A 106 67.00 -25.48 39.59
C PHE A 106 66.80 -26.91 39.05
N GLY A 107 65.74 -27.56 39.51
CA GLY A 107 65.42 -28.92 39.00
C GLY A 107 65.14 -28.95 37.50
N SER A 108 64.41 -27.96 37.00
CA SER A 108 64.11 -27.80 35.54
C SER A 108 65.36 -27.43 34.76
N GLN A 109 66.26 -26.60 35.32
CA GLN A 109 67.55 -26.29 34.68
C GLN A 109 68.45 -27.54 34.55
N MET A 110 68.46 -28.43 35.54
CA MET A 110 69.21 -29.70 35.46
C MET A 110 68.56 -30.68 34.50
N GLN A 111 67.21 -30.74 34.47
CA GLN A 111 66.47 -31.60 33.56
C GLN A 111 66.73 -31.25 32.10
N ALA A 112 66.85 -29.94 31.83
CA ALA A 112 67.13 -29.43 30.48
C ALA A 112 68.43 -29.88 29.84
N LEU A 113 69.35 -30.42 30.61
CA LEU A 113 70.59 -31.07 30.10
C LEU A 113 70.36 -32.44 29.39
N TYR A 114 69.12 -33.02 29.58
CA TYR A 114 68.83 -34.40 29.15
C TYR A 114 67.45 -34.48 28.41
N THR A 115 66.69 -33.37 28.37
CA THR A 115 65.40 -33.39 27.76
C THR A 115 65.23 -32.13 26.87
N ASP A 116 64.81 -32.35 25.64
CA ASP A 116 64.48 -31.30 24.71
C ASP A 116 63.03 -30.82 24.97
N ARG A 117 62.79 -29.56 24.73
CA ARG A 117 61.48 -28.95 24.83
C ARG A 117 61.24 -27.99 23.69
N ASP A 118 60.32 -28.34 22.82
CA ASP A 118 59.88 -27.43 21.79
C ASP A 118 58.76 -26.47 22.32
N VAL A 119 58.93 -25.20 22.08
CA VAL A 119 58.00 -24.14 22.52
C VAL A 119 57.18 -23.71 21.33
N PRO A 120 55.85 -23.84 21.40
CA PRO A 120 54.99 -23.38 20.31
C PRO A 120 54.99 -21.86 20.23
N ILE A 121 54.77 -21.35 19.04
CA ILE A 121 54.49 -19.93 18.83
C ILE A 121 53.15 -19.58 19.47
N VAL A 122 53.10 -18.50 20.25
CA VAL A 122 51.88 -17.96 20.82
C VAL A 122 51.29 -16.99 19.83
N ILE A 123 50.04 -17.20 19.51
CA ILE A 123 49.29 -16.36 18.57
C ILE A 123 48.01 -15.80 19.22
N VAL A 124 47.58 -14.62 18.77
CA VAL A 124 46.28 -14.02 19.08
C VAL A 124 45.57 -13.82 17.75
N ALA A 125 44.39 -14.38 17.63
CA ALA A 125 43.58 -14.27 16.41
C ALA A 125 42.31 -13.45 16.64
N ASP A 126 42.00 -12.62 15.68
CA ASP A 126 40.72 -11.93 15.54
C ASP A 126 40.08 -12.35 14.22
N ASP A 127 39.24 -13.35 14.27
CA ASP A 127 38.61 -13.96 13.10
C ASP A 127 37.70 -12.93 12.36
N SER A 128 37.25 -11.85 13.02
CA SER A 128 36.43 -10.84 12.40
C SER A 128 37.18 -10.07 11.32
N VAL A 129 38.48 -9.86 11.47
CA VAL A 129 39.34 -9.18 10.49
C VAL A 129 39.52 -10.04 9.24
N ALA A 130 39.83 -11.34 9.43
CA ALA A 130 39.95 -12.29 8.31
C ALA A 130 38.64 -12.42 7.53
N ASN A 131 37.51 -12.48 8.22
CA ASN A 131 36.19 -12.50 7.60
C ASN A 131 35.95 -11.23 6.77
N ALA A 132 36.29 -10.04 7.27
CA ALA A 132 36.15 -8.79 6.54
C ALA A 132 36.99 -8.76 5.23
N VAL A 133 38.20 -9.33 5.24
CA VAL A 133 39.03 -9.47 4.03
C VAL A 133 38.36 -10.40 3.00
N VAL A 134 37.81 -11.53 3.47
CA VAL A 134 37.09 -12.44 2.58
C VAL A 134 35.82 -11.79 2.03
N ASP A 135 35.07 -11.09 2.85
CA ASP A 135 33.88 -10.34 2.41
C ASP A 135 34.24 -9.30 1.32
N GLN A 136 35.39 -8.63 1.47
CA GLN A 136 35.89 -7.72 0.43
C GLN A 136 36.25 -8.47 -0.86
N LEU A 137 36.91 -9.60 -0.78
CA LEU A 137 37.23 -10.45 -1.94
C LEU A 137 35.96 -10.95 -2.63
N ILE A 138 34.92 -11.32 -1.87
CA ILE A 138 33.61 -11.70 -2.40
C ILE A 138 32.95 -10.52 -3.07
N ALA A 139 32.99 -9.33 -2.48
CA ALA A 139 32.40 -8.11 -3.05
C ALA A 139 33.06 -7.71 -4.39
N GLU A 140 34.36 -8.00 -4.55
CA GLU A 140 35.10 -7.74 -5.79
C GLU A 140 34.86 -8.81 -6.88
N THR A 141 34.52 -10.02 -6.52
CA THR A 141 34.48 -11.20 -7.42
C THR A 141 33.15 -11.97 -7.36
N GLY A 142 32.33 -11.74 -6.32
CA GLY A 142 31.11 -12.46 -6.06
C GLY A 142 29.86 -11.72 -6.57
N VAL A 143 28.83 -12.49 -6.86
CA VAL A 143 27.47 -11.99 -7.08
C VAL A 143 26.64 -12.47 -5.88
N PRO A 144 26.03 -11.57 -5.08
CA PRO A 144 25.15 -12.01 -4.01
C PRO A 144 23.97 -12.81 -4.60
N ALA A 145 23.48 -13.79 -3.86
CA ALA A 145 22.25 -14.48 -4.23
C ALA A 145 21.09 -13.50 -4.09
N HIS A 146 20.19 -13.50 -5.07
CA HIS A 146 18.96 -12.72 -5.05
C HIS A 146 17.77 -13.67 -5.07
N ASP A 147 16.88 -13.51 -4.10
CA ASP A 147 15.65 -14.27 -4.03
C ASP A 147 14.69 -13.89 -5.15
N ALA A 148 13.88 -14.86 -5.59
CA ALA A 148 12.73 -14.56 -6.42
C ALA A 148 11.70 -13.74 -5.65
N ALA A 149 11.00 -12.87 -6.36
CA ALA A 149 9.94 -12.04 -5.79
C ALA A 149 8.64 -12.18 -6.59
N VAL A 150 7.51 -12.14 -5.89
CA VAL A 150 6.19 -12.03 -6.51
C VAL A 150 5.69 -10.60 -6.34
N THR A 151 5.31 -9.96 -7.44
CA THR A 151 4.83 -8.58 -7.46
C THR A 151 3.48 -8.49 -8.16
N LEU A 152 2.62 -7.59 -7.66
CA LEU A 152 1.33 -7.29 -8.29
C LEU A 152 1.54 -6.24 -9.39
N ALA A 153 1.17 -6.58 -10.63
CA ALA A 153 1.18 -5.67 -11.76
C ALA A 153 -0.11 -4.80 -11.79
N GLU A 154 -0.07 -3.70 -12.54
CA GLU A 154 -1.19 -2.74 -12.63
C GLU A 154 -2.47 -3.35 -13.22
N ASP A 155 -2.36 -4.42 -14.01
CA ASP A 155 -3.49 -5.15 -14.59
C ASP A 155 -4.17 -6.13 -13.61
N GLY A 156 -3.65 -6.25 -12.39
CA GLY A 156 -4.15 -7.17 -11.36
C GLY A 156 -3.57 -8.58 -11.43
N ARG A 157 -2.47 -8.79 -12.18
CA ARG A 157 -1.78 -10.09 -12.25
C ARG A 157 -0.58 -10.11 -11.32
N PHE A 158 -0.35 -11.24 -10.67
CA PHE A 158 0.87 -11.51 -9.94
C PHE A 158 1.95 -12.03 -10.92
N THR A 159 3.10 -11.36 -10.91
CA THR A 159 4.25 -11.65 -11.79
C THR A 159 5.47 -11.99 -10.95
N VAL A 160 6.40 -12.75 -11.52
CA VAL A 160 7.60 -13.22 -10.82
C VAL A 160 8.83 -12.53 -11.38
N THR A 161 9.64 -11.99 -10.47
CA THR A 161 11.04 -11.64 -10.74
C THR A 161 11.87 -12.88 -10.40
N PRO A 162 12.63 -13.45 -11.38
CA PRO A 162 13.40 -14.67 -11.14
C PRO A 162 14.49 -14.52 -10.10
N ALA A 163 14.76 -15.59 -9.37
CA ALA A 163 15.90 -15.70 -8.48
C ALA A 163 17.21 -15.73 -9.26
N GLN A 164 18.27 -15.29 -8.61
CA GLN A 164 19.64 -15.38 -9.13
C GLN A 164 20.53 -16.07 -8.08
N ALA A 165 21.18 -17.14 -8.46
CA ALA A 165 22.17 -17.78 -7.61
C ALA A 165 23.37 -16.85 -7.40
N GLY A 166 23.86 -16.84 -6.20
CA GLY A 166 25.06 -16.13 -5.80
C GLY A 166 26.32 -17.00 -5.87
N ARG A 167 27.47 -16.40 -5.55
CA ARG A 167 28.74 -17.09 -5.33
C ARG A 167 29.31 -16.63 -4.01
N SER A 168 29.78 -17.58 -3.23
CA SER A 168 30.44 -17.33 -1.95
C SER A 168 31.72 -18.19 -1.85
N VAL A 169 32.60 -17.82 -0.95
CA VAL A 169 33.81 -18.60 -0.60
C VAL A 169 33.76 -18.90 0.89
N ASP A 170 34.38 -20.02 1.27
CA ASP A 170 34.50 -20.38 2.67
C ASP A 170 35.66 -19.62 3.33
N ALA A 171 35.30 -18.58 4.09
CA ALA A 171 36.25 -17.77 4.87
C ALA A 171 37.09 -18.58 5.88
N SER A 172 36.57 -19.68 6.38
CA SER A 172 37.24 -20.52 7.37
C SER A 172 38.58 -21.11 6.84
N THR A 173 38.67 -21.29 5.53
CA THR A 173 39.87 -21.77 4.84
C THR A 173 41.01 -20.76 4.94
N VAL A 174 40.71 -19.46 4.81
CA VAL A 174 41.72 -18.37 4.92
C VAL A 174 42.19 -18.26 6.37
N VAL A 175 41.25 -18.24 7.32
CA VAL A 175 41.59 -18.18 8.77
C VAL A 175 42.48 -19.34 9.18
N LYS A 176 42.12 -20.54 8.75
CA LYS A 176 42.90 -21.74 9.03
C LYS A 176 44.34 -21.69 8.45
N ALA A 177 44.44 -21.24 7.21
CA ALA A 177 45.75 -21.07 6.55
C ALA A 177 46.59 -20.00 7.24
N ALA A 178 46.02 -18.87 7.60
CA ALA A 178 46.70 -17.80 8.32
C ALA A 178 47.14 -18.22 9.72
N THR A 179 46.33 -18.97 10.48
CA THR A 179 46.67 -19.55 11.76
C THR A 179 47.86 -20.51 11.61
N THR A 180 47.79 -21.42 10.66
CA THR A 180 48.89 -22.39 10.41
C THR A 180 50.18 -21.68 10.00
N ALA A 181 50.08 -20.63 9.13
CA ALA A 181 51.25 -19.85 8.74
C ALA A 181 51.87 -19.10 9.94
N ALA A 182 51.08 -18.60 10.88
CA ALA A 182 51.53 -17.96 12.10
C ALA A 182 52.19 -18.96 13.08
N GLU A 183 51.60 -20.14 13.24
CA GLU A 183 52.13 -21.22 14.12
C GLU A 183 53.46 -21.76 13.62
N THR A 184 53.64 -21.79 12.31
CA THR A 184 54.87 -22.35 11.68
C THR A 184 55.87 -21.27 11.26
N LEU A 185 55.50 -20.00 11.33
CA LEU A 185 56.25 -18.85 10.79
C LEU A 185 56.76 -19.10 9.35
N THR A 186 55.90 -19.66 8.52
CA THR A 186 56.17 -19.95 7.10
C THR A 186 55.09 -19.39 6.20
N PRO A 187 55.46 -18.75 5.08
CA PRO A 187 54.49 -18.33 4.09
C PRO A 187 53.66 -19.52 3.58
N THR A 188 52.37 -19.26 3.34
CA THR A 188 51.47 -20.29 2.81
C THR A 188 50.65 -19.76 1.65
N THR A 189 50.07 -20.66 0.88
CA THR A 189 49.12 -20.34 -0.18
C THR A 189 47.81 -21.11 0.06
N VAL A 190 46.69 -20.41 -0.05
CA VAL A 190 45.37 -20.99 0.03
C VAL A 190 44.62 -20.77 -1.28
N GLU A 191 44.08 -21.85 -1.82
CA GLU A 191 43.21 -21.83 -2.98
C GLU A 191 41.76 -21.71 -2.48
N LEU A 192 41.10 -20.60 -2.83
CA LEU A 192 39.68 -20.43 -2.56
C LEU A 192 38.88 -20.86 -3.80
N VAL A 193 37.93 -21.74 -3.56
CA VAL A 193 36.97 -22.17 -4.59
C VAL A 193 35.64 -21.51 -4.32
N THR A 194 35.11 -20.85 -5.33
CA THR A 194 33.78 -20.30 -5.26
C THR A 194 32.73 -21.40 -5.24
N ALA A 195 31.83 -21.36 -4.27
CA ALA A 195 30.65 -22.21 -4.22
C ALA A 195 29.40 -21.41 -4.61
N GLU A 196 28.51 -22.05 -5.33
CA GLU A 196 27.22 -21.47 -5.66
C GLU A 196 26.34 -21.40 -4.40
N VAL A 197 25.78 -20.22 -4.14
CA VAL A 197 24.82 -19.98 -3.06
C VAL A 197 23.43 -19.90 -3.67
N GLN A 198 22.59 -20.84 -3.31
CA GLN A 198 21.21 -20.85 -3.77
C GLN A 198 20.41 -19.77 -3.03
N PRO A 199 19.49 -19.07 -3.72
CA PRO A 199 18.55 -18.16 -3.10
C PRO A 199 17.62 -18.92 -2.15
N VAL A 200 17.13 -18.25 -1.11
CA VAL A 200 16.18 -18.83 -0.16
C VAL A 200 14.82 -19.05 -0.83
N ILE A 201 14.42 -18.11 -1.72
CA ILE A 201 13.20 -18.20 -2.50
C ILE A 201 13.58 -18.52 -3.96
N SER A 202 13.30 -19.74 -4.40
CA SER A 202 13.56 -20.14 -5.79
C SER A 202 12.52 -19.53 -6.77
N THR A 203 12.88 -19.46 -8.03
CA THR A 203 11.95 -19.02 -9.09
C THR A 203 10.72 -19.91 -9.18
N GLU A 204 10.90 -21.23 -9.01
CA GLU A 204 9.80 -22.21 -9.08
C GLU A 204 8.84 -22.03 -7.91
N GLN A 205 9.34 -21.75 -6.71
CA GLN A 205 8.50 -21.47 -5.55
C GLN A 205 7.69 -20.18 -5.78
N ALA A 206 8.33 -19.12 -6.23
CA ALA A 206 7.66 -17.84 -6.52
C ALA A 206 6.61 -18.01 -7.64
N GLN A 207 6.92 -18.80 -8.68
CA GLN A 207 5.98 -19.08 -9.76
C GLN A 207 4.75 -19.84 -9.26
N SER A 208 4.96 -20.87 -8.45
CA SER A 208 3.86 -21.66 -7.88
C SER A 208 2.91 -20.78 -7.03
N VAL A 209 3.48 -19.86 -6.23
CA VAL A 209 2.69 -18.93 -5.39
C VAL A 209 1.97 -17.90 -6.27
N ALA A 210 2.64 -17.35 -7.29
CA ALA A 210 2.01 -16.42 -8.23
C ALA A 210 0.88 -17.06 -9.01
N ASP A 211 1.06 -18.31 -9.46
CA ASP A 211 0.02 -19.06 -10.18
C ASP A 211 -1.19 -19.34 -9.27
N ALA A 212 -0.97 -19.69 -8.01
CA ALA A 212 -2.05 -19.86 -7.02
C ALA A 212 -2.81 -18.55 -6.77
N ALA A 213 -2.10 -17.42 -6.65
CA ALA A 213 -2.72 -16.11 -6.50
C ALA A 213 -3.52 -15.70 -7.74
N ASN A 214 -2.96 -15.90 -8.93
CA ASN A 214 -3.63 -15.63 -10.20
C ASN A 214 -4.86 -16.52 -10.41
N ALA A 215 -4.83 -17.77 -9.93
CA ALA A 215 -5.99 -18.66 -9.97
C ALA A 215 -7.15 -18.10 -9.13
N LEU A 216 -6.89 -17.52 -7.95
CA LEU A 216 -7.91 -16.84 -7.14
C LEU A 216 -8.46 -15.60 -7.85
N VAL A 217 -7.61 -14.79 -8.47
CA VAL A 217 -8.03 -13.61 -9.25
C VAL A 217 -8.85 -13.99 -10.48
N ALA A 218 -8.60 -15.15 -11.07
CA ALA A 218 -9.33 -15.63 -12.27
C ALA A 218 -10.74 -16.14 -11.95
N LEU A 219 -11.08 -16.41 -10.67
CA LEU A 219 -12.40 -16.90 -10.31
C LEU A 219 -13.49 -15.87 -10.66
N ASP A 220 -14.54 -16.34 -11.33
CA ASP A 220 -15.68 -15.50 -11.68
C ASP A 220 -16.57 -15.26 -10.44
N ILE A 221 -16.87 -14.00 -10.20
CA ILE A 221 -17.85 -13.57 -9.20
C ILE A 221 -18.87 -12.71 -9.92
N ASN A 222 -20.14 -13.08 -9.83
CA ASN A 222 -21.23 -12.34 -10.44
C ASN A 222 -22.43 -12.29 -9.49
N ILE A 223 -22.86 -11.08 -9.14
CA ILE A 223 -24.02 -10.87 -8.25
C ILE A 223 -25.02 -9.99 -9.01
N SER A 224 -26.19 -10.57 -9.30
CA SER A 224 -27.27 -9.85 -9.96
C SER A 224 -27.97 -8.91 -8.97
N GLY A 225 -28.12 -7.64 -9.37
CA GLY A 225 -28.95 -6.65 -8.72
C GLY A 225 -30.36 -6.61 -9.35
N ARG A 226 -31.11 -5.51 -9.10
CA ARG A 226 -32.43 -5.30 -9.67
C ARG A 226 -32.41 -5.04 -11.17
N LEU A 227 -31.43 -4.33 -11.67
CA LEU A 227 -31.30 -3.91 -13.06
C LEU A 227 -29.97 -4.34 -13.69
N ASP A 228 -28.92 -4.48 -12.88
CA ASP A 228 -27.55 -4.69 -13.30
C ASP A 228 -26.96 -5.91 -12.62
N SER A 229 -25.84 -6.39 -13.14
CA SER A 229 -24.99 -7.39 -12.49
C SER A 229 -23.66 -6.75 -12.08
N HIS A 230 -23.16 -7.15 -10.92
CA HIS A 230 -21.94 -6.64 -10.33
C HIS A 230 -20.87 -7.73 -10.31
N ALA A 231 -19.73 -7.43 -10.88
CA ALA A 231 -18.56 -8.30 -10.88
C ALA A 231 -17.33 -7.47 -10.50
N PRO A 232 -16.45 -7.95 -9.60
CA PRO A 232 -15.22 -7.25 -9.28
C PRO A 232 -14.23 -7.35 -10.44
N SER A 233 -13.50 -6.29 -10.69
CA SER A 233 -12.41 -6.32 -11.67
C SER A 233 -11.25 -7.20 -11.19
N ALA A 234 -10.36 -7.59 -12.10
CA ALA A 234 -9.15 -8.35 -11.75
C ALA A 234 -8.30 -7.61 -10.71
N VAL A 235 -8.15 -6.30 -10.87
CA VAL A 235 -7.41 -5.45 -9.92
C VAL A 235 -8.06 -5.45 -8.52
N GLN A 236 -9.40 -5.38 -8.45
CA GLN A 236 -10.11 -5.46 -7.17
C GLN A 236 -9.88 -6.81 -6.51
N LYS A 237 -10.01 -7.91 -7.25
CA LYS A 237 -9.76 -9.28 -6.73
C LYS A 237 -8.32 -9.47 -6.31
N ALA A 238 -7.35 -8.95 -7.07
CA ALA A 238 -5.94 -9.01 -6.72
C ALA A 238 -5.62 -8.27 -5.39
N ASN A 239 -6.29 -7.16 -5.13
CA ASN A 239 -6.14 -6.42 -3.86
C ASN A 239 -6.72 -7.17 -2.65
N TRP A 240 -7.49 -8.22 -2.85
CA TRP A 240 -7.96 -9.11 -1.78
C TRP A 240 -6.93 -10.18 -1.42
N VAL A 241 -5.91 -10.37 -2.27
CA VAL A 241 -4.91 -11.42 -2.10
C VAL A 241 -3.62 -10.82 -1.57
N SER A 242 -3.09 -11.40 -0.50
CA SER A 242 -1.76 -11.09 0.04
C SER A 242 -0.87 -12.33 0.01
N ILE A 243 0.42 -12.12 -0.18
CA ILE A 243 1.44 -13.19 -0.17
C ILE A 243 2.41 -12.87 0.95
N PRO A 244 2.29 -13.51 2.12
CA PRO A 244 3.21 -13.28 3.23
C PRO A 244 4.61 -13.78 2.90
N VAL A 245 5.62 -12.99 3.27
CA VAL A 245 7.04 -13.33 3.15
C VAL A 245 7.61 -13.51 4.55
N SER A 246 8.40 -14.54 4.76
CA SER A 246 9.09 -14.82 6.01
C SER A 246 10.53 -15.28 5.75
N GLU A 247 11.33 -15.49 6.80
CA GLU A 247 12.67 -16.09 6.68
C GLU A 247 12.65 -17.50 6.06
N ALA A 248 11.52 -18.20 6.14
CA ALA A 248 11.33 -19.51 5.53
C ALA A 248 10.92 -19.45 4.05
N GLY A 249 10.75 -18.23 3.48
CA GLY A 249 10.35 -17.99 2.11
C GLY A 249 8.93 -17.46 1.95
N LEU A 250 8.33 -17.66 0.77
CA LEU A 250 6.97 -17.26 0.44
C LEU A 250 5.94 -18.24 0.99
N ALA A 251 4.90 -17.68 1.64
CA ALA A 251 3.73 -18.46 2.03
C ALA A 251 2.72 -18.57 0.87
N GLN A 252 1.72 -19.44 1.04
CA GLN A 252 0.57 -19.49 0.13
C GLN A 252 -0.23 -18.18 0.19
N PRO A 253 -0.92 -17.82 -0.92
CA PRO A 253 -1.77 -16.63 -0.96
C PRO A 253 -2.86 -16.67 0.11
N VAL A 254 -3.11 -15.53 0.75
CA VAL A 254 -4.13 -15.36 1.80
C VAL A 254 -5.15 -14.34 1.34
N LEU A 255 -6.43 -14.68 1.48
CA LEU A 255 -7.55 -13.79 1.17
C LEU A 255 -7.84 -12.81 2.30
N ASN A 256 -8.18 -11.58 1.96
CA ASN A 256 -8.70 -10.57 2.87
C ASN A 256 -10.23 -10.60 2.87
N ASP A 257 -10.81 -11.41 3.74
CA ASP A 257 -12.25 -11.62 3.85
C ASP A 257 -13.03 -10.34 4.16
N ALA A 258 -12.41 -9.41 4.90
CA ALA A 258 -13.01 -8.11 5.21
C ALA A 258 -13.17 -7.24 3.95
N ALA A 259 -12.15 -7.20 3.10
CA ALA A 259 -12.20 -6.44 1.85
C ALA A 259 -13.21 -7.04 0.86
N ILE A 260 -13.34 -8.37 0.82
CA ILE A 260 -14.36 -9.05 0.01
C ILE A 260 -15.76 -8.69 0.51
N THR A 261 -15.98 -8.76 1.83
CA THR A 261 -17.26 -8.41 2.47
C THR A 261 -17.64 -6.95 2.23
N GLU A 262 -16.67 -6.03 2.31
CA GLU A 262 -16.87 -4.60 2.03
C GLU A 262 -17.29 -4.39 0.57
N TRP A 263 -16.63 -5.07 -0.38
CA TRP A 263 -17.00 -4.98 -1.78
C TRP A 263 -18.43 -5.47 -2.04
N VAL A 264 -18.82 -6.64 -1.50
CA VAL A 264 -20.18 -7.18 -1.65
C VAL A 264 -21.21 -6.22 -1.07
N THR A 265 -20.93 -5.66 0.12
CA THR A 265 -21.83 -4.70 0.78
C THR A 265 -22.00 -3.45 -0.07
N SER A 266 -20.91 -2.90 -0.58
CA SER A 266 -20.91 -1.71 -1.44
C SER A 266 -21.64 -1.98 -2.76
N ALA A 267 -21.42 -3.16 -3.37
CA ALA A 267 -22.14 -3.57 -4.56
C ALA A 267 -23.65 -3.68 -4.31
N GLY A 268 -24.07 -4.23 -3.16
CA GLY A 268 -25.46 -4.28 -2.75
C GLY A 268 -26.05 -2.88 -2.57
N GLN A 269 -25.37 -2.00 -1.84
CA GLN A 269 -25.83 -0.61 -1.62
C GLN A 269 -25.98 0.16 -2.92
N ALA A 270 -25.13 -0.06 -3.91
CA ALA A 270 -25.21 0.58 -5.23
C ALA A 270 -26.48 0.21 -6.00
N THR A 271 -27.16 -0.91 -5.64
CA THR A 271 -28.42 -1.36 -6.27
C THR A 271 -29.67 -0.88 -5.52
N GLU A 272 -29.50 -0.23 -4.38
CA GLU A 272 -30.59 0.29 -3.57
C GLU A 272 -31.27 1.49 -4.23
N LEU A 273 -32.52 1.69 -3.92
CA LEU A 273 -33.30 2.83 -4.35
C LEU A 273 -34.05 3.41 -3.15
N ASP A 274 -33.88 4.69 -2.92
CA ASP A 274 -34.61 5.39 -1.88
C ASP A 274 -36.06 5.60 -2.29
N ALA A 275 -36.97 5.48 -1.34
CA ALA A 275 -38.36 5.84 -1.56
C ALA A 275 -38.50 7.37 -1.82
N VAL A 276 -39.29 7.72 -2.79
CA VAL A 276 -39.64 9.14 -3.06
C VAL A 276 -41.01 9.44 -2.46
N ASN A 277 -41.06 10.37 -1.52
CA ASN A 277 -42.30 10.72 -0.83
C ASN A 277 -43.28 11.39 -1.79
N GLY A 278 -44.55 11.08 -1.57
CA GLY A 278 -45.68 11.69 -2.27
C GLY A 278 -46.26 12.88 -1.53
N VAL A 279 -47.26 13.53 -2.15
CA VAL A 279 -47.98 14.64 -1.55
C VAL A 279 -49.48 14.37 -1.70
N ARG A 280 -50.22 14.44 -0.61
CA ARG A 280 -51.69 14.34 -0.58
C ARG A 280 -52.33 15.71 -0.27
N ASN A 281 -53.28 16.09 -1.05
CA ASN A 281 -54.13 17.24 -0.74
C ASN A 281 -55.19 16.82 0.31
N VAL A 282 -55.26 17.60 1.36
CA VAL A 282 -56.22 17.39 2.44
C VAL A 282 -57.09 18.63 2.60
N ASN A 283 -58.34 18.43 3.00
CA ASN A 283 -59.24 19.54 3.40
C ASN A 283 -58.82 20.08 4.80
N SER A 284 -59.48 21.14 5.27
CA SER A 284 -59.22 21.72 6.59
C SER A 284 -59.36 20.79 7.77
N ASN A 285 -60.06 19.67 7.61
CA ASN A 285 -60.23 18.61 8.65
C ASN A 285 -59.21 17.51 8.55
N GLY A 286 -58.22 17.60 7.65
CA GLY A 286 -57.20 16.58 7.44
C GLY A 286 -57.62 15.37 6.61
N THR A 287 -58.85 15.39 6.03
CA THR A 287 -59.31 14.32 5.14
C THR A 287 -58.63 14.41 3.79
N VAL A 288 -58.08 13.29 3.29
CA VAL A 288 -57.45 13.23 1.96
C VAL A 288 -58.51 13.44 0.89
N VAL A 289 -58.29 14.43 0.03
CA VAL A 289 -59.14 14.77 -1.11
C VAL A 289 -58.58 14.17 -2.40
N SER A 290 -57.26 14.27 -2.59
CA SER A 290 -56.60 13.75 -3.77
C SER A 290 -55.12 13.49 -3.50
N THR A 291 -54.43 12.76 -4.38
CA THR A 291 -52.98 12.66 -4.40
C THR A 291 -52.42 13.66 -5.40
N ALA A 292 -51.70 14.66 -4.89
CA ALA A 292 -51.06 15.66 -5.73
C ALA A 292 -49.80 15.15 -6.40
N LYS A 293 -49.07 14.26 -5.72
CA LYS A 293 -47.88 13.59 -6.23
C LYS A 293 -47.83 12.17 -5.67
N GLU A 294 -47.79 11.19 -6.55
CA GLU A 294 -47.60 9.80 -6.12
C GLU A 294 -46.19 9.57 -5.57
N GLY A 295 -46.13 8.83 -4.50
CA GLY A 295 -44.83 8.34 -3.95
C GLY A 295 -44.33 7.15 -4.74
N THR A 296 -43.02 7.01 -4.81
CA THR A 296 -42.35 5.84 -5.41
C THR A 296 -41.72 5.01 -4.35
N LYS A 297 -41.93 3.67 -4.41
CA LYS A 297 -41.31 2.73 -3.48
C LYS A 297 -39.79 2.71 -3.62
N GLY A 298 -39.13 2.62 -2.49
CA GLY A 298 -37.71 2.34 -2.39
C GLY A 298 -37.43 0.83 -2.23
N TYR A 299 -36.16 0.46 -2.30
CA TYR A 299 -35.69 -0.92 -2.16
C TYR A 299 -34.36 -0.92 -1.42
N LYS A 300 -34.25 -1.71 -0.36
CA LYS A 300 -33.03 -1.90 0.44
C LYS A 300 -32.60 -3.36 0.40
N VAL A 301 -31.31 -3.60 0.17
CA VAL A 301 -30.78 -4.97 0.15
C VAL A 301 -30.87 -5.60 1.53
N ASN A 302 -31.37 -6.83 1.61
CA ASN A 302 -31.59 -7.53 2.87
C ASN A 302 -30.74 -8.80 3.05
N ASN A 303 -29.97 -9.21 2.03
CA ASN A 303 -29.16 -10.44 2.07
C ASN A 303 -27.67 -10.20 1.79
N ALA A 304 -27.15 -8.96 1.83
CA ALA A 304 -25.75 -8.65 1.51
C ALA A 304 -24.76 -9.44 2.38
N ALA A 305 -25.04 -9.60 3.69
CA ALA A 305 -24.17 -10.36 4.59
C ALA A 305 -24.10 -11.85 4.21
N THR A 306 -25.24 -12.47 3.90
CA THR A 306 -25.28 -13.88 3.46
C THR A 306 -24.54 -14.09 2.13
N ILE A 307 -24.66 -13.14 1.20
CA ILE A 307 -23.93 -13.17 -0.07
C ILE A 307 -22.43 -13.02 0.19
N ALA A 308 -22.02 -12.12 1.08
CA ALA A 308 -20.62 -11.91 1.43
C ALA A 308 -19.97 -13.17 2.01
N GLU A 309 -20.64 -13.81 2.98
CA GLU A 309 -20.20 -15.09 3.55
C GLU A 309 -20.05 -16.18 2.47
N ALA A 310 -21.00 -16.27 1.55
CA ALA A 310 -20.98 -17.24 0.48
C ALA A 310 -19.85 -16.97 -0.54
N VAL A 311 -19.58 -15.70 -0.88
CA VAL A 311 -18.46 -15.30 -1.75
C VAL A 311 -17.13 -15.66 -1.10
N VAL A 312 -16.94 -15.32 0.18
CA VAL A 312 -15.73 -15.66 0.94
C VAL A 312 -15.51 -17.17 0.95
N ALA A 313 -16.54 -17.93 1.28
CA ALA A 313 -16.48 -19.40 1.32
C ALA A 313 -16.14 -20.00 -0.06
N ALA A 314 -16.73 -19.47 -1.14
CA ALA A 314 -16.46 -19.92 -2.50
C ALA A 314 -15.00 -19.66 -2.89
N LEU A 315 -14.47 -18.46 -2.60
CA LEU A 315 -13.08 -18.09 -2.91
C LEU A 315 -12.07 -18.94 -2.13
N HIS A 316 -12.31 -19.20 -0.84
CA HIS A 316 -11.48 -20.13 -0.06
C HIS A 316 -11.53 -21.56 -0.58
N ALA A 317 -12.63 -21.96 -1.21
CA ALA A 317 -12.79 -23.26 -1.87
C ALA A 317 -12.23 -23.29 -3.29
N GLY A 318 -11.70 -22.16 -3.81
CA GLY A 318 -11.23 -22.05 -5.20
C GLY A 318 -12.36 -22.20 -6.24
N GLN A 319 -13.58 -21.78 -5.89
CA GLN A 319 -14.77 -21.91 -6.75
C GLN A 319 -15.31 -20.55 -7.18
N PRO A 320 -15.89 -20.43 -8.38
CA PRO A 320 -16.62 -19.26 -8.81
C PRO A 320 -17.90 -19.08 -7.99
N TYR A 321 -18.43 -17.85 -7.97
CA TYR A 321 -19.67 -17.55 -7.26
C TYR A 321 -20.66 -16.80 -8.18
N THR A 322 -21.94 -17.22 -8.13
CA THR A 322 -23.04 -16.49 -8.75
C THR A 322 -24.19 -16.38 -7.73
N GLY A 323 -24.71 -15.17 -7.54
CA GLY A 323 -25.78 -14.91 -6.60
C GLY A 323 -26.70 -13.79 -7.05
N THR A 324 -27.73 -13.50 -6.22
CA THR A 324 -28.70 -12.44 -6.51
C THR A 324 -29.01 -11.70 -5.21
N PHE A 325 -28.96 -10.36 -5.25
CA PHE A 325 -29.43 -9.53 -4.14
C PHE A 325 -30.95 -9.60 -4.03
N THR A 326 -31.46 -9.70 -2.82
CA THR A 326 -32.87 -9.60 -2.49
C THR A 326 -33.13 -8.31 -1.71
N TYR A 327 -34.38 -7.81 -1.78
CA TYR A 327 -34.69 -6.47 -1.32
C TYR A 327 -35.93 -6.44 -0.47
N ASP A 328 -35.86 -5.64 0.59
CA ASP A 328 -37.02 -5.16 1.30
C ASP A 328 -37.58 -3.93 0.60
N THR A 329 -38.92 -3.85 0.49
CA THR A 329 -39.60 -2.68 -0.05
C THR A 329 -39.74 -1.62 1.02
N VAL A 330 -39.33 -0.40 0.70
CA VAL A 330 -39.55 0.79 1.53
C VAL A 330 -40.74 1.56 0.96
N GLU A 331 -41.83 1.56 1.69
CA GLU A 331 -43.02 2.30 1.26
C GLU A 331 -42.77 3.82 1.37
N PRO A 332 -43.26 4.62 0.37
CA PRO A 332 -43.14 6.07 0.43
C PRO A 332 -44.06 6.62 1.52
N THR A 333 -43.63 7.68 2.17
CA THR A 333 -44.49 8.50 3.03
C THR A 333 -45.16 9.57 2.22
N TYR A 334 -46.22 10.19 2.79
CA TYR A 334 -46.96 11.26 2.13
C TYR A 334 -46.98 12.49 3.04
N GLU A 335 -46.50 13.59 2.49
CA GLU A 335 -46.73 14.90 3.07
C GLU A 335 -48.15 15.34 2.78
N THR A 336 -48.79 16.10 3.70
CA THR A 336 -50.12 16.64 3.51
C THR A 336 -50.05 18.13 3.16
N ARG A 337 -50.78 18.55 2.10
CA ARG A 337 -50.94 19.92 1.72
C ARG A 337 -52.42 20.29 1.91
N VAL A 338 -52.68 21.25 2.78
CA VAL A 338 -54.06 21.73 2.99
C VAL A 338 -54.50 22.55 1.79
N ILE A 339 -55.65 22.21 1.20
CA ILE A 339 -56.27 22.95 0.11
C ILE A 339 -57.35 23.87 0.63
N ALA A 340 -57.64 24.95 -0.10
CA ALA A 340 -58.73 25.87 0.22
C ALA A 340 -60.10 25.19 0.04
N ALA A 341 -61.01 25.42 0.95
CA ALA A 341 -62.37 24.92 0.83
C ALA A 341 -63.01 25.44 -0.46
N GLY A 342 -63.60 24.52 -1.23
CA GLY A 342 -64.23 24.83 -2.53
C GLY A 342 -63.30 24.64 -3.73
N THR A 343 -62.00 24.29 -3.51
CA THR A 343 -61.08 23.95 -4.62
C THR A 343 -61.11 22.46 -4.97
N GLU A 344 -61.78 21.64 -4.23
CA GLU A 344 -61.80 20.19 -4.36
C GLU A 344 -62.16 19.68 -5.76
N ASN A 345 -63.04 20.43 -6.44
CA ASN A 345 -63.47 20.08 -7.78
C ASN A 345 -62.95 21.03 -8.88
N LEU A 346 -62.05 21.95 -8.53
CA LEU A 346 -61.38 22.80 -9.51
C LEU A 346 -60.23 22.10 -10.17
N VAL A 347 -59.83 22.53 -11.36
CA VAL A 347 -58.70 21.97 -12.11
C VAL A 347 -57.37 22.09 -11.36
N TYR A 348 -57.31 23.04 -10.41
CA TYR A 348 -56.21 23.21 -9.50
C TYR A 348 -56.68 23.32 -8.04
N GLN A 349 -56.17 22.47 -7.20
CA GLN A 349 -56.51 22.42 -5.76
C GLN A 349 -55.57 23.39 -5.01
N ALA A 350 -55.83 24.66 -5.09
CA ALA A 350 -55.03 25.73 -4.51
C ALA A 350 -55.02 25.65 -2.97
N ALA A 351 -53.91 26.07 -2.32
CA ALA A 351 -53.87 26.31 -0.90
C ALA A 351 -54.75 27.54 -0.48
N PRO A 352 -55.10 27.67 0.80
CA PRO A 352 -55.82 28.85 1.27
C PRO A 352 -55.07 30.14 0.93
N GLY A 353 -55.73 31.04 0.19
CA GLY A 353 -55.15 32.31 -0.22
C GLY A 353 -54.14 32.25 -1.36
N GLU A 354 -53.84 31.09 -1.89
CA GLU A 354 -52.94 30.91 -3.04
C GLU A 354 -53.56 31.51 -4.30
N LYS A 355 -52.79 32.33 -5.01
CA LYS A 355 -53.19 32.91 -6.30
C LYS A 355 -52.86 31.97 -7.44
N TRP A 356 -53.83 31.71 -8.32
CA TRP A 356 -53.64 30.85 -9.48
C TRP A 356 -54.58 31.29 -10.63
N ILE A 357 -54.25 30.88 -11.85
CA ILE A 357 -54.95 31.23 -13.06
C ILE A 357 -55.44 29.95 -13.74
N ASP A 358 -56.72 29.85 -13.99
CA ASP A 358 -57.38 28.87 -14.84
C ASP A 358 -57.43 29.40 -16.26
N LEU A 359 -56.70 28.75 -17.17
CA LEU A 359 -56.72 29.05 -18.61
C LEU A 359 -57.45 27.89 -19.32
N ASN A 360 -58.79 28.08 -19.55
CA ASN A 360 -59.62 27.08 -20.21
C ASN A 360 -59.62 27.33 -21.71
N LEU A 361 -58.89 26.53 -22.46
CA LEU A 361 -58.79 26.61 -23.93
C LEU A 361 -60.02 26.03 -24.61
N GLY A 362 -60.78 25.14 -23.95
CA GLY A 362 -62.01 24.58 -24.46
C GLY A 362 -63.15 25.67 -24.54
N ASN A 363 -63.20 26.53 -23.54
CA ASN A 363 -64.18 27.65 -23.47
C ASN A 363 -63.64 28.99 -23.94
N ASN A 364 -62.32 29.03 -24.24
CA ASN A 364 -61.59 30.26 -24.58
C ASN A 364 -61.76 31.34 -23.49
N THR A 365 -61.51 30.93 -22.23
CA THR A 365 -61.62 31.82 -21.06
C THR A 365 -60.40 31.73 -20.14
N VAL A 366 -60.21 32.81 -19.39
CA VAL A 366 -59.24 32.86 -18.29
C VAL A 366 -59.97 33.34 -17.04
N THR A 367 -59.73 32.67 -15.91
CA THR A 367 -60.24 33.05 -14.60
C THR A 367 -59.08 33.12 -13.60
N ALA A 368 -58.95 34.21 -12.90
CA ALA A 368 -57.98 34.35 -11.80
C ALA A 368 -58.64 34.01 -10.46
N TYR A 369 -58.02 33.16 -9.67
CA TYR A 369 -58.51 32.68 -8.37
C TYR A 369 -57.56 33.02 -7.24
N GLN A 370 -58.14 33.30 -6.06
CA GLN A 370 -57.42 33.27 -4.80
C GLN A 370 -58.04 32.17 -3.89
N GLY A 371 -57.33 31.04 -3.71
CA GLY A 371 -57.95 29.81 -3.23
C GLY A 371 -59.09 29.39 -4.18
N ALA A 372 -60.32 29.26 -3.67
CA ALA A 372 -61.51 28.98 -4.46
C ALA A 372 -62.26 30.25 -4.91
N THR A 373 -61.88 31.46 -4.45
CA THR A 373 -62.57 32.69 -4.73
C THR A 373 -62.14 33.27 -6.07
N VAL A 374 -63.10 33.54 -6.95
CA VAL A 374 -62.86 34.25 -8.23
C VAL A 374 -62.44 35.67 -7.95
N ALA A 375 -61.20 36.03 -8.37
CA ALA A 375 -60.72 37.41 -8.32
C ALA A 375 -60.98 38.16 -9.62
N MET A 376 -61.05 37.48 -10.78
CA MET A 376 -61.38 38.06 -12.09
C MET A 376 -61.83 36.92 -13.03
N GLY A 377 -62.84 37.25 -13.86
CA GLY A 377 -63.30 36.34 -14.90
C GLY A 377 -64.60 35.58 -14.56
N PRO A 378 -64.99 34.64 -15.41
CA PRO A 378 -64.28 34.23 -16.63
C PRO A 378 -64.22 35.34 -17.66
N ALA A 379 -63.01 35.67 -18.12
CA ALA A 379 -62.79 36.66 -19.18
C ALA A 379 -62.46 35.92 -20.48
N TYR A 380 -63.07 36.34 -21.58
CA TYR A 380 -62.83 35.71 -22.86
C TYR A 380 -61.49 36.09 -23.46
N ILE A 381 -60.85 35.07 -24.09
CA ILE A 381 -59.50 35.16 -24.69
C ILE A 381 -59.49 34.69 -26.13
N VAL A 382 -58.37 34.98 -26.84
CA VAL A 382 -58.07 34.33 -28.11
C VAL A 382 -56.71 33.62 -27.92
N PRO A 383 -56.66 32.26 -27.89
CA PRO A 383 -55.44 31.48 -27.74
C PRO A 383 -54.69 31.34 -29.07
N GLY A 384 -53.70 30.54 -29.11
CA GLY A 384 -52.90 30.14 -30.28
C GLY A 384 -53.77 29.53 -31.39
N MET A 385 -53.42 29.87 -32.66
CA MET A 385 -54.06 29.28 -33.82
C MET A 385 -53.56 27.84 -34.07
N PRO A 386 -54.27 27.04 -34.93
CA PRO A 386 -53.77 25.74 -35.32
C PRO A 386 -52.32 25.76 -35.89
N GLY A 387 -51.43 24.93 -35.38
CA GLY A 387 -50.02 24.92 -35.68
C GLY A 387 -49.16 25.84 -34.80
N MET A 388 -49.79 26.68 -33.98
CA MET A 388 -49.17 27.55 -32.98
C MET A 388 -50.00 27.59 -31.69
N GLU A 389 -50.42 26.42 -31.22
CA GLU A 389 -51.34 26.28 -30.09
C GLU A 389 -50.73 26.80 -28.77
N THR A 390 -51.61 27.34 -27.94
CA THR A 390 -51.25 27.59 -26.53
C THR A 390 -51.08 26.23 -25.83
N PRO A 391 -49.93 25.94 -25.19
CA PRO A 391 -49.69 24.64 -24.59
C PRO A 391 -50.57 24.40 -23.36
N THR A 392 -51.00 23.14 -23.15
CA THR A 392 -51.69 22.70 -21.95
C THR A 392 -50.66 22.20 -20.90
N GLY A 393 -50.98 22.33 -19.61
CA GLY A 393 -50.17 21.93 -18.50
C GLY A 393 -50.24 22.88 -17.31
N THR A 394 -49.40 22.64 -16.33
CA THR A 394 -49.24 23.51 -15.16
C THR A 394 -47.96 24.31 -15.31
N PHE A 395 -48.07 25.58 -15.35
CA PHE A 395 -46.98 26.53 -15.56
C PHE A 395 -46.93 27.56 -14.43
N HIS A 396 -45.95 28.49 -14.48
CA HIS A 396 -45.83 29.56 -13.50
C HIS A 396 -45.49 30.89 -14.16
N VAL A 397 -46.07 31.98 -13.68
CA VAL A 397 -45.66 33.32 -14.10
C VAL A 397 -44.19 33.52 -13.75
N TYR A 398 -43.34 33.80 -14.76
CA TYR A 398 -41.90 33.90 -14.54
C TYR A 398 -41.28 35.21 -15.04
N LEU A 399 -42.01 36.01 -15.87
CA LEU A 399 -41.49 37.25 -16.42
C LEU A 399 -42.64 38.17 -16.79
N LYS A 400 -42.50 39.49 -16.56
CA LYS A 400 -43.54 40.48 -16.82
C LYS A 400 -42.95 41.76 -17.40
N TYR A 401 -43.66 42.33 -18.37
CA TYR A 401 -43.38 43.63 -18.96
C TYR A 401 -44.64 44.48 -19.07
N ALA A 402 -44.54 45.75 -18.66
CA ALA A 402 -45.67 46.69 -18.83
C ALA A 402 -45.97 46.94 -20.31
N SER A 403 -44.92 46.98 -21.14
CA SER A 403 -44.99 47.01 -22.59
C SER A 403 -43.75 46.33 -23.18
N GLN A 404 -43.95 45.63 -24.31
CA GLN A 404 -42.85 44.95 -25.00
C GLN A 404 -43.08 44.87 -26.50
N THR A 405 -42.05 45.09 -27.31
CA THR A 405 -42.07 44.71 -28.73
C THR A 405 -41.87 43.21 -28.87
N MET A 406 -42.90 42.50 -29.35
CA MET A 406 -42.79 41.04 -29.60
C MET A 406 -42.36 40.80 -31.04
N ARG A 407 -41.54 39.75 -31.18
CA ARG A 407 -41.01 39.32 -32.49
C ARG A 407 -41.16 37.78 -32.58
N GLY A 408 -41.48 37.31 -33.77
CA GLY A 408 -41.58 35.85 -33.98
C GLY A 408 -41.62 35.51 -35.46
N THR A 409 -41.97 34.25 -35.74
CA THR A 409 -42.07 33.71 -37.09
C THR A 409 -43.48 33.20 -37.31
N ASN A 410 -44.08 33.51 -38.46
CA ASN A 410 -45.38 33.00 -38.92
C ASN A 410 -45.20 31.50 -39.37
N LEU A 411 -46.34 30.83 -39.55
CA LEU A 411 -46.33 29.42 -40.06
C LEU A 411 -45.72 29.28 -41.47
N ASP A 412 -45.76 30.35 -42.26
CA ASP A 412 -45.17 30.42 -43.60
C ASP A 412 -43.66 30.73 -43.60
N GLY A 413 -43.04 30.85 -42.42
CA GLY A 413 -41.62 31.19 -42.26
C GLY A 413 -41.29 32.68 -42.31
N THR A 414 -42.24 33.56 -42.58
CA THR A 414 -42.05 35.01 -42.53
C THR A 414 -41.95 35.50 -41.09
N THR A 415 -41.20 36.59 -40.85
CA THR A 415 -41.10 37.19 -39.52
C THR A 415 -42.12 38.29 -39.29
N TYR A 416 -42.55 38.40 -38.05
CA TYR A 416 -43.42 39.55 -37.65
C TYR A 416 -42.76 40.36 -36.50
N VAL A 417 -43.15 41.62 -36.41
CA VAL A 417 -42.82 42.53 -35.33
C VAL A 417 -44.10 43.20 -34.85
N ALA A 418 -44.41 42.99 -33.57
CA ALA A 418 -45.56 43.60 -32.92
C ALA A 418 -45.05 44.59 -31.85
N PRO A 419 -44.96 45.87 -32.11
CA PRO A 419 -44.51 46.91 -31.19
C PRO A 419 -45.52 47.15 -30.07
N ASP A 420 -45.01 47.60 -28.92
CA ASP A 420 -45.77 48.18 -27.82
C ASP A 420 -46.93 47.29 -27.29
N ILE A 421 -46.73 45.98 -27.27
CA ILE A 421 -47.69 45.03 -26.68
C ILE A 421 -47.84 45.31 -25.19
N PRO A 422 -49.02 45.61 -24.68
CA PRO A 422 -49.18 46.00 -23.28
C PRO A 422 -49.43 44.81 -22.34
N TRP A 423 -49.01 44.97 -21.08
CA TRP A 423 -49.33 44.11 -19.94
C TRP A 423 -48.96 42.65 -20.16
N VAL A 424 -47.75 42.41 -20.60
CA VAL A 424 -47.23 41.06 -20.92
C VAL A 424 -46.87 40.30 -19.65
N THR A 425 -47.45 39.12 -19.50
CA THR A 425 -47.22 38.21 -18.37
C THR A 425 -46.90 36.82 -18.90
N TYR A 426 -45.59 36.46 -18.95
CA TYR A 426 -45.09 35.19 -19.44
C TYR A 426 -45.27 34.09 -18.40
N PHE A 427 -45.73 32.90 -18.84
CA PHE A 427 -45.93 31.74 -17.98
C PHE A 427 -45.25 30.45 -18.48
N THR A 428 -44.91 30.34 -19.77
CA THR A 428 -44.13 29.22 -20.33
C THR A 428 -43.45 29.65 -21.64
N GLY A 429 -42.14 29.35 -21.75
CA GLY A 429 -41.36 29.68 -22.96
C GLY A 429 -41.57 31.11 -23.44
N SER A 430 -42.00 31.29 -24.69
CA SER A 430 -42.36 32.58 -25.27
C SER A 430 -43.85 32.90 -25.18
N ILE A 431 -44.64 32.18 -24.41
CA ILE A 431 -46.08 32.30 -24.30
C ILE A 431 -46.47 33.17 -23.09
N ALA A 432 -47.30 34.16 -23.31
CA ALA A 432 -47.72 35.12 -22.30
C ALA A 432 -49.21 35.50 -22.44
N PHE A 433 -49.77 35.90 -21.31
CA PHE A 433 -50.99 36.74 -21.34
C PHE A 433 -50.58 38.17 -21.74
N HIS A 434 -51.34 38.82 -22.65
CA HIS A 434 -51.10 40.22 -23.00
C HIS A 434 -52.34 40.91 -23.61
N GLY A 435 -52.38 42.22 -23.57
CA GLY A 435 -53.42 43.00 -24.23
C GLY A 435 -53.27 42.92 -25.73
N ALA A 436 -54.42 42.82 -26.40
CA ALA A 436 -54.54 42.78 -27.87
C ALA A 436 -55.46 43.86 -28.37
N PRO A 437 -55.03 45.15 -28.39
CA PRO A 437 -55.87 46.27 -28.77
C PRO A 437 -56.35 46.25 -30.24
N TRP A 438 -55.75 45.39 -31.03
CA TRP A 438 -56.13 45.19 -32.46
C TRP A 438 -57.32 44.24 -32.67
N ARG A 439 -57.85 43.63 -31.59
CA ARG A 439 -58.95 42.67 -31.64
C ARG A 439 -60.21 43.29 -31.12
N ASP A 440 -61.26 43.12 -31.92
CA ASP A 440 -62.62 43.64 -31.59
C ASP A 440 -63.46 42.59 -30.87
N SER A 441 -63.05 41.30 -30.89
CA SER A 441 -63.76 40.17 -30.23
C SER A 441 -62.88 39.18 -29.64
N PHE A 442 -63.35 38.53 -28.56
CA PHE A 442 -62.66 37.44 -27.81
C PHE A 442 -63.63 36.28 -27.59
N GLY A 443 -63.15 35.15 -27.04
CA GLY A 443 -63.94 33.93 -26.77
C GLY A 443 -64.04 33.00 -27.98
N TRP A 444 -63.07 33.05 -28.85
CA TRP A 444 -63.02 32.18 -30.02
C TRP A 444 -61.58 31.64 -30.22
N SER A 445 -61.44 30.54 -30.95
CA SER A 445 -60.17 29.89 -31.36
C SER A 445 -60.21 29.47 -32.82
N GLY A 446 -59.06 29.17 -33.41
CA GLY A 446 -58.96 28.72 -34.81
C GLY A 446 -58.09 29.63 -35.66
N PRO A 447 -58.27 29.55 -37.05
CA PRO A 447 -57.48 30.36 -37.96
C PRO A 447 -57.59 31.85 -37.64
N GLY A 448 -56.49 32.58 -37.60
CA GLY A 448 -56.44 34.01 -37.18
C GLY A 448 -56.23 34.17 -35.66
N GLY A 449 -56.08 33.11 -34.91
CA GLY A 449 -55.65 33.15 -33.50
C GLY A 449 -54.28 33.79 -33.31
N SER A 450 -53.66 33.61 -32.15
CA SER A 450 -52.35 34.14 -31.86
C SER A 450 -51.28 33.18 -32.32
N HIS A 451 -50.00 33.54 -32.12
CA HIS A 451 -48.81 32.67 -32.27
C HIS A 451 -48.50 31.86 -30.98
N GLY A 452 -49.53 31.53 -30.19
CA GLY A 452 -49.42 30.78 -28.94
C GLY A 452 -49.71 31.63 -27.69
N CYS A 453 -49.53 32.94 -27.71
CA CYS A 453 -49.88 33.84 -26.61
C CYS A 453 -51.36 33.88 -26.36
N VAL A 454 -51.76 34.22 -25.16
CA VAL A 454 -53.17 34.42 -24.76
C VAL A 454 -53.52 35.88 -24.93
N ASN A 455 -54.24 36.19 -26.02
CA ASN A 455 -54.72 37.55 -26.29
C ASN A 455 -55.91 37.86 -25.41
N MET A 456 -55.89 39.00 -24.75
CA MET A 456 -56.91 39.49 -23.82
C MET A 456 -57.31 40.93 -24.11
N THR A 457 -58.42 41.34 -23.54
CA THR A 457 -58.75 42.76 -23.47
C THR A 457 -57.69 43.56 -22.73
N LEU A 458 -57.54 44.83 -22.95
CA LEU A 458 -56.61 45.69 -22.22
C LEU A 458 -56.82 45.61 -20.70
N GLU A 459 -58.07 45.62 -20.28
CA GLU A 459 -58.48 45.57 -18.88
C GLU A 459 -58.09 44.20 -18.26
N GLY A 460 -58.47 43.08 -18.91
CA GLY A 460 -58.17 41.74 -18.42
C GLY A 460 -56.69 41.49 -18.34
N SER A 461 -55.90 41.85 -19.35
CA SER A 461 -54.42 41.65 -19.32
C SER A 461 -53.78 42.57 -18.28
N LYS A 462 -54.22 43.76 -18.05
CA LYS A 462 -53.73 44.63 -17.00
C LYS A 462 -54.05 44.09 -15.64
N PHE A 463 -55.27 43.52 -15.44
CA PHE A 463 -55.57 42.84 -14.17
C PHE A 463 -54.62 41.68 -13.89
N ILE A 464 -54.39 40.74 -14.83
CA ILE A 464 -53.48 39.66 -14.67
C ILE A 464 -52.04 40.15 -14.35
N TYR A 465 -51.59 41.15 -15.10
CA TYR A 465 -50.27 41.75 -14.88
C TYR A 465 -50.11 42.30 -13.46
N ASP A 466 -51.07 43.10 -12.97
CA ASP A 466 -50.98 43.71 -11.65
C ASP A 466 -51.18 42.69 -10.50
N TRP A 467 -52.16 41.79 -10.70
CA TRP A 467 -52.65 40.89 -9.66
C TRP A 467 -51.74 39.64 -9.46
N ALA A 468 -51.19 39.06 -10.54
CA ALA A 468 -50.40 37.83 -10.49
C ALA A 468 -48.91 38.11 -10.21
N PRO A 469 -48.35 37.80 -8.99
CA PRO A 469 -46.95 37.89 -8.77
C PRO A 469 -46.16 36.80 -9.54
N MET A 470 -44.85 36.95 -9.60
CA MET A 470 -43.95 35.89 -10.10
C MET A 470 -44.18 34.61 -9.29
N GLY A 471 -44.20 33.45 -9.92
CA GLY A 471 -44.51 32.18 -9.31
C GLY A 471 -46.00 31.83 -9.27
N THR A 472 -46.92 32.73 -9.66
CA THR A 472 -48.35 32.42 -9.75
C THR A 472 -48.58 31.22 -10.67
N VAL A 473 -49.25 30.18 -10.18
CA VAL A 473 -49.60 28.99 -10.96
C VAL A 473 -50.57 29.35 -12.09
N VAL A 474 -50.32 28.79 -13.27
CA VAL A 474 -51.21 28.87 -14.44
C VAL A 474 -51.54 27.46 -14.88
N VAL A 475 -52.79 27.04 -14.81
CA VAL A 475 -53.28 25.75 -15.31
C VAL A 475 -53.97 25.97 -16.62
N SER A 476 -53.37 25.49 -17.70
CA SER A 476 -53.89 25.55 -19.07
C SER A 476 -54.47 24.20 -19.45
N HIS A 477 -55.71 24.15 -19.85
CA HIS A 477 -56.43 22.90 -20.18
C HIS A 477 -57.58 23.16 -21.20
N TYR A 478 -58.13 22.07 -21.74
CA TYR A 478 -59.32 22.09 -22.55
C TYR A 478 -60.58 21.85 -21.76
#